data_8f68aef85ab0ea197a80fad810175193
#
_entry.id   8f68aef85ab0ea197a80fad810175193
#
_cell.length_a   1.000
_cell.length_b   1.000
_cell.length_c   1.000
_cell.angle_alpha   90.00
_cell.angle_beta   90.00
_cell.angle_gamma   90.00
#
_symmetry.space_group_name_H-M   'P 1'
#
loop_
_entity.id
_entity.type
_entity.pdbx_description
1 polymer ?
#
loop_
_entity_poly.entity_id
_entity_poly.type
_entity_poly.pdbx_seq_one_letter_code
_entity_poly.pdbx_strand_id
1 'polypeptide(L)'
;MDSLNPSFERFVFKALDNCDQRIVNNKHISPGFIFSVFLWQDVFELWKKNEAHYSHSSLALNDAIDKVIIKQNKIFPIQKRFIVAMSEIWRLQIRFENLSQKKVYRLFTHPRFRAAYDFMLIRSKSDQFDKNLSRLWEEFVTSDDNTRKKLIKNKIYV
;
A
#
# COMPACT_ATOMS: atom_id res chain seq x y z
N MET A 1 -4.03 26.36 5.98
CA MET A 1 -4.10 25.24 5.02
C MET A 1 -2.67 24.80 4.76
N ASP A 2 -2.27 23.72 5.37
CA ASP A 2 -0.98 23.15 5.03
C ASP A 2 -1.06 22.68 3.58
N SER A 3 -0.16 23.21 2.74
CA SER A 3 -0.08 22.84 1.34
C SER A 3 0.18 21.33 1.25
N LEU A 4 -0.67 20.61 0.54
CA LEU A 4 -0.47 19.20 0.25
C LEU A 4 0.94 19.00 -0.34
N ASN A 5 1.67 18.03 0.21
CA ASN A 5 2.96 17.63 -0.36
C ASN A 5 2.75 17.26 -1.85
N PRO A 6 3.55 17.82 -2.78
CA PRO A 6 3.39 17.52 -4.22
C PRO A 6 3.39 16.02 -4.58
N SER A 7 4.17 15.23 -3.88
CA SER A 7 4.19 13.76 -4.05
C SER A 7 2.86 13.14 -3.64
N PHE A 8 2.25 13.60 -2.56
CA PHE A 8 0.95 13.13 -2.12
C PHE A 8 -0.17 13.58 -3.07
N GLU A 9 -0.10 14.79 -3.57
CA GLU A 9 -1.05 15.28 -4.58
C GLU A 9 -1.01 14.38 -5.83
N ARG A 10 0.18 14.07 -6.35
CA ARG A 10 0.32 13.10 -7.46
C ARG A 10 -0.24 11.73 -7.11
N PHE A 11 0.00 11.27 -5.88
CA PHE A 11 -0.55 10.01 -5.41
C PHE A 11 -2.07 9.98 -5.45
N VAL A 12 -2.73 11.01 -4.95
CA VAL A 12 -4.20 11.12 -4.98
C VAL A 12 -4.73 11.14 -6.42
N PHE A 13 -4.14 11.95 -7.30
CA PHE A 13 -4.54 11.99 -8.70
C PHE A 13 -4.38 10.65 -9.42
N LYS A 14 -3.27 9.95 -9.20
CA LYS A 14 -3.07 8.61 -9.76
C LYS A 14 -4.08 7.59 -9.23
N ALA A 15 -4.44 7.69 -7.97
CA ALA A 15 -5.47 6.84 -7.37
C ALA A 15 -6.85 7.12 -7.98
N LEU A 16 -7.19 8.37 -8.20
CA LEU A 16 -8.45 8.75 -8.86
C LEU A 16 -8.50 8.26 -10.30
N ASP A 17 -7.41 8.39 -11.06
CA ASP A 17 -7.31 7.82 -12.42
C ASP A 17 -7.55 6.30 -12.41
N ASN A 18 -6.98 5.60 -11.43
CA ASN A 18 -7.20 4.15 -11.26
C ASN A 18 -8.69 3.85 -10.99
N CYS A 19 -9.35 4.64 -10.16
CA CYS A 19 -10.78 4.51 -9.89
C CYS A 19 -11.62 4.74 -11.16
N ASP A 20 -11.30 5.77 -11.93
CA ASP A 20 -12.00 6.07 -13.18
C ASP A 20 -11.88 4.92 -14.17
N GLN A 21 -10.70 4.35 -14.34
CA GLN A 21 -10.48 3.20 -15.21
C GLN A 21 -11.27 1.97 -14.75
N ARG A 22 -11.38 1.75 -13.43
CA ARG A 22 -12.19 0.65 -12.89
C ARG A 22 -13.68 0.85 -13.20
N ILE A 23 -14.18 2.07 -13.09
CA ILE A 23 -15.58 2.40 -13.46
C ILE A 23 -15.82 2.13 -14.94
N VAL A 24 -14.94 2.59 -15.82
CA VAL A 24 -15.03 2.36 -17.28
C VAL A 24 -15.06 0.86 -17.61
N ASN A 25 -14.30 0.05 -16.86
CA ASN A 25 -14.23 -1.41 -17.04
C ASN A 25 -15.29 -2.18 -16.22
N ASN A 26 -16.31 -1.51 -15.69
CA ASN A 26 -17.37 -2.09 -14.86
C ASN A 26 -16.86 -2.86 -13.63
N LYS A 27 -15.73 -2.42 -13.06
CA LYS A 27 -15.16 -3.00 -11.85
C LYS A 27 -15.61 -2.21 -10.61
N HIS A 28 -15.85 -2.94 -9.52
CA HIS A 28 -16.22 -2.33 -8.26
C HIS A 28 -15.08 -1.48 -7.65
N ILE A 29 -15.44 -0.34 -7.07
CA ILE A 29 -14.53 0.49 -6.27
C ILE A 29 -14.82 0.25 -4.79
N SER A 30 -13.80 -0.15 -4.04
CA SER A 30 -13.90 -0.33 -2.59
C SER A 30 -13.83 1.02 -1.87
N PRO A 31 -14.81 1.39 -1.03
CA PRO A 31 -14.70 2.58 -0.18
C PRO A 31 -13.48 2.55 0.76
N GLY A 32 -13.13 1.36 1.26
CA GLY A 32 -11.92 1.19 2.08
C GLY A 32 -10.65 1.56 1.34
N PHE A 33 -10.55 1.24 0.06
CA PHE A 33 -9.41 1.67 -0.78
C PHE A 33 -9.37 3.20 -0.92
N ILE A 34 -10.49 3.84 -1.20
CA ILE A 34 -10.57 5.31 -1.33
C ILE A 34 -10.15 5.99 -0.03
N PHE A 35 -10.69 5.57 1.10
CA PHE A 35 -10.31 6.13 2.41
C PHE A 35 -8.83 5.92 2.71
N SER A 36 -8.27 4.75 2.34
CA SER A 36 -6.84 4.49 2.53
C SER A 36 -5.96 5.46 1.74
N VAL A 37 -6.40 5.87 0.56
CA VAL A 37 -5.70 6.86 -0.26
C VAL A 37 -5.72 8.24 0.40
N PHE A 38 -6.87 8.72 0.83
CA PHE A 38 -7.02 10.07 1.40
C PHE A 38 -6.31 10.25 2.74
N LEU A 39 -6.21 9.20 3.54
CA LEU A 39 -5.55 9.25 4.85
C LEU A 39 -4.08 8.81 4.81
N TRP A 40 -3.57 8.40 3.65
CA TRP A 40 -2.21 7.87 3.53
C TRP A 40 -1.12 8.88 3.90
N GLN A 41 -1.27 10.15 3.54
CA GLN A 41 -0.26 11.15 3.88
C GLN A 41 -0.03 11.20 5.39
N ASP A 42 -1.11 11.27 6.16
CA ASP A 42 -1.02 11.35 7.63
C ASP A 42 -0.37 10.10 8.22
N VAL A 43 -0.74 8.92 7.71
CA VAL A 43 -0.14 7.64 8.13
C VAL A 43 1.34 7.60 7.76
N PHE A 44 1.69 7.94 6.54
CA PHE A 44 3.06 7.88 6.02
C PHE A 44 3.99 8.83 6.79
N GLU A 45 3.59 10.07 6.98
CA GLU A 45 4.38 11.07 7.71
C GLU A 45 4.60 10.65 9.16
N LEU A 46 3.56 10.17 9.83
CA LEU A 46 3.68 9.70 11.20
C LEU A 46 4.51 8.41 11.31
N TRP A 47 4.33 7.49 10.35
CA TRP A 47 5.16 6.28 10.27
C TRP A 47 6.65 6.63 10.17
N LYS A 48 7.03 7.50 9.25
CA LYS A 48 8.43 7.92 9.06
C LYS A 48 8.99 8.63 10.28
N LYS A 49 8.19 9.47 10.93
CA LYS A 49 8.56 10.12 12.19
C LYS A 49 8.74 9.11 13.33
N ASN A 50 7.87 8.10 13.40
CA ASN A 50 7.93 7.07 14.43
C ASN A 50 9.12 6.12 14.27
N GLU A 51 9.65 5.92 13.07
CA GLU A 51 10.78 5.02 12.83
C GLU A 51 12.00 5.32 13.71
N ALA A 52 12.19 6.59 14.10
CA ALA A 52 13.26 6.98 15.02
C ALA A 52 13.07 6.49 16.47
N HIS A 53 11.85 6.11 16.85
CA HIS A 53 11.46 5.77 18.23
C HIS A 53 11.09 4.31 18.45
N TYR A 54 10.94 3.52 17.38
CA TYR A 54 10.56 2.11 17.45
C TYR A 54 11.69 1.21 16.96
N SER A 55 11.83 0.05 17.58
CA SER A 55 12.84 -0.96 17.20
C SER A 55 12.58 -1.59 15.83
N HIS A 56 11.33 -1.64 15.41
CA HIS A 56 10.91 -2.21 14.14
C HIS A 56 9.97 -1.27 13.38
N SER A 57 10.18 -1.15 12.08
CA SER A 57 9.35 -0.30 11.21
C SER A 57 7.87 -0.71 11.22
N SER A 58 7.57 -2.00 11.39
CA SER A 58 6.20 -2.50 11.51
C SER A 58 5.48 -1.99 12.76
N LEU A 59 6.17 -1.87 13.88
CA LEU A 59 5.61 -1.29 15.11
C LEU A 59 5.35 0.21 14.93
N ALA A 60 6.28 0.91 14.30
CA ALA A 60 6.13 2.33 13.98
C ALA A 60 4.94 2.58 13.07
N LEU A 61 4.72 1.72 12.06
CA LEU A 61 3.56 1.82 11.17
C LEU A 61 2.25 1.52 11.91
N ASN A 62 2.20 0.48 12.73
CA ASN A 62 1.00 0.14 13.48
C ASN A 62 0.57 1.28 14.42
N ASP A 63 1.51 1.91 15.11
CA ASP A 63 1.22 3.08 15.95
C ASP A 63 0.69 4.25 15.12
N ALA A 64 1.28 4.52 13.97
CA ALA A 64 0.82 5.56 13.05
C ALA A 64 -0.62 5.31 12.58
N ILE A 65 -0.93 4.08 12.19
CA ILE A 65 -2.28 3.68 11.77
C ILE A 65 -3.30 3.90 12.88
N ASP A 66 -3.01 3.41 14.08
CA ASP A 66 -3.93 3.54 15.22
C ASP A 66 -4.20 5.00 15.56
N LYS A 67 -3.17 5.84 15.61
CA LYS A 67 -3.32 7.27 15.90
C LYS A 67 -4.12 8.02 14.84
N VAL A 68 -3.88 7.74 13.57
CA VAL A 68 -4.62 8.38 12.47
C VAL A 68 -6.08 7.98 12.49
N ILE A 69 -6.38 6.71 12.70
CA ILE A 69 -7.77 6.21 12.79
C ILE A 69 -8.50 6.81 13.99
N ILE A 70 -7.87 6.86 15.16
CA ILE A 70 -8.47 7.47 16.36
C ILE A 70 -8.81 8.94 16.12
N LYS A 71 -7.86 9.69 15.56
CA LYS A 71 -8.07 11.10 15.21
C LYS A 71 -9.21 11.28 14.21
N GLN A 72 -9.23 10.47 13.16
CA GLN A 72 -10.26 10.54 12.12
C GLN A 72 -11.65 10.21 12.66
N ASN A 73 -11.77 9.20 13.52
CA ASN A 73 -13.05 8.81 14.11
C ASN A 73 -13.66 9.89 15.03
N LYS A 74 -12.84 10.78 15.59
CA LYS A 74 -13.33 11.95 16.35
C LYS A 74 -13.93 13.02 15.44
N ILE A 75 -13.46 13.13 14.21
CA ILE A 75 -13.94 14.11 13.24
C ILE A 75 -15.17 13.57 12.52
N PHE A 76 -15.03 12.37 11.94
CA PHE A 76 -16.09 11.67 11.22
C PHE A 76 -15.88 10.16 11.36
N PRO A 77 -16.80 9.45 12.02
CA PRO A 77 -16.66 8.00 12.23
C PRO A 77 -16.69 7.22 10.90
N ILE A 78 -15.70 6.37 10.70
CA ILE A 78 -15.65 5.44 9.57
C ILE A 78 -16.16 4.07 10.02
N GLN A 79 -16.96 3.41 9.20
CA GLN A 79 -17.47 2.07 9.50
C GLN A 79 -16.31 1.09 9.72
N LYS A 80 -16.46 0.24 10.74
CA LYS A 80 -15.40 -0.70 11.17
C LYS A 80 -14.88 -1.58 10.03
N ARG A 81 -15.74 -2.05 9.12
CA ARG A 81 -15.33 -2.87 7.96
C ARG A 81 -14.36 -2.13 7.04
N PHE A 82 -14.52 -0.83 6.87
CA PHE A 82 -13.62 -0.01 6.05
C PHE A 82 -12.31 0.25 6.78
N ILE A 83 -12.35 0.46 8.10
CA ILE A 83 -11.13 0.60 8.92
C ILE A 83 -10.27 -0.66 8.83
N VAL A 84 -10.87 -1.84 8.89
CA VAL A 84 -10.15 -3.11 8.74
C VAL A 84 -9.47 -3.18 7.37
N ALA A 85 -10.20 -2.87 6.29
CA ALA A 85 -9.66 -2.87 4.93
C ALA A 85 -8.50 -1.87 4.77
N MET A 86 -8.68 -0.64 5.23
CA MET A 86 -7.65 0.41 5.19
C MET A 86 -6.38 0.00 5.93
N SER A 87 -6.55 -0.50 7.15
CA SER A 87 -5.44 -0.92 8.01
C SER A 87 -4.65 -2.07 7.39
N GLU A 88 -5.31 -3.04 6.79
CA GLU A 88 -4.65 -4.14 6.09
C GLU A 88 -3.89 -3.67 4.86
N ILE A 89 -4.47 -2.79 4.03
CA ILE A 89 -3.79 -2.21 2.86
C ILE A 89 -2.49 -1.52 3.29
N TRP A 90 -2.54 -0.70 4.34
CA TRP A 90 -1.37 0.02 4.85
C TRP A 90 -0.32 -0.91 5.46
N ARG A 91 -0.73 -1.88 6.27
CA ARG A 91 0.22 -2.84 6.88
C ARG A 91 0.93 -3.69 5.85
N LEU A 92 0.26 -4.04 4.76
CA LEU A 92 0.87 -4.83 3.69
C LEU A 92 1.94 -4.05 2.93
N GLN A 93 1.98 -2.72 2.99
CA GLN A 93 2.99 -1.92 2.27
C GLN A 93 4.42 -2.28 2.65
N ILE A 94 4.70 -2.51 3.93
CA ILE A 94 6.03 -2.94 4.39
C ILE A 94 6.43 -4.29 3.77
N ARG A 95 5.47 -5.18 3.57
CA ARG A 95 5.75 -6.54 3.08
C ARG A 95 6.21 -6.58 1.63
N PHE A 96 5.90 -5.57 0.82
CA PHE A 96 6.40 -5.45 -0.55
C PHE A 96 7.91 -5.22 -0.61
N GLU A 97 8.52 -4.74 0.45
CA GLU A 97 9.97 -4.54 0.55
C GLU A 97 10.73 -5.81 0.94
N ASN A 98 10.04 -6.84 1.42
CA ASN A 98 10.66 -8.08 1.90
C ASN A 98 10.52 -9.20 0.87
N LEU A 99 11.61 -9.46 0.15
CA LEU A 99 11.63 -10.34 -1.00
C LEU A 99 12.06 -11.79 -0.71
N SER A 100 11.96 -12.29 0.52
CA SER A 100 12.19 -13.73 0.74
C SER A 100 11.08 -14.56 0.09
N GLN A 101 11.44 -15.72 -0.48
CA GLN A 101 10.52 -16.58 -1.22
C GLN A 101 9.22 -16.86 -0.47
N LYS A 102 9.35 -17.30 0.77
CA LYS A 102 8.19 -17.63 1.62
C LYS A 102 7.28 -16.41 1.86
N LYS A 103 7.88 -15.24 2.07
CA LYS A 103 7.14 -14.00 2.33
C LYS A 103 6.46 -13.46 1.09
N VAL A 104 7.12 -13.56 -0.08
CA VAL A 104 6.54 -13.16 -1.38
C VAL A 104 5.28 -13.96 -1.68
N TYR A 105 5.34 -15.29 -1.59
CA TYR A 105 4.16 -16.12 -1.84
C TYR A 105 3.05 -15.90 -0.80
N ARG A 106 3.41 -15.74 0.46
CA ARG A 106 2.43 -15.44 1.52
C ARG A 106 1.72 -14.11 1.29
N LEU A 107 2.45 -13.11 0.80
CA LEU A 107 1.86 -11.82 0.42
C LEU A 107 0.97 -11.97 -0.82
N PHE A 108 1.48 -12.63 -1.86
CA PHE A 108 0.76 -12.83 -3.12
C PHE A 108 -0.59 -13.56 -2.93
N THR A 109 -0.69 -14.47 -1.98
CA THR A 109 -1.91 -15.22 -1.68
C THR A 109 -2.80 -14.54 -0.63
N HIS A 110 -2.40 -13.38 -0.11
CA HIS A 110 -3.20 -12.66 0.87
C HIS A 110 -4.52 -12.15 0.26
N PRO A 111 -5.67 -12.25 0.97
CA PRO A 111 -6.97 -11.82 0.43
C PRO A 111 -7.01 -10.34 0.00
N ARG A 112 -6.21 -9.48 0.63
CA ARG A 112 -6.09 -8.05 0.31
C ARG A 112 -4.93 -7.72 -0.63
N PHE A 113 -4.29 -8.74 -1.20
CA PHE A 113 -3.11 -8.51 -2.04
C PHE A 113 -3.41 -7.57 -3.20
N ARG A 114 -4.51 -7.78 -3.92
CA ARG A 114 -4.82 -6.95 -5.11
C ARG A 114 -4.95 -5.48 -4.77
N ALA A 115 -5.70 -5.14 -3.74
CA ALA A 115 -5.86 -3.77 -3.30
C ALA A 115 -4.53 -3.16 -2.81
N ALA A 116 -3.76 -3.90 -2.02
CA ALA A 116 -2.46 -3.45 -1.53
C ALA A 116 -1.43 -3.31 -2.65
N TYR A 117 -1.46 -4.18 -3.63
CA TYR A 117 -0.61 -4.12 -4.83
C TYR A 117 -0.93 -2.89 -5.69
N ASP A 118 -2.20 -2.63 -5.97
CA ASP A 118 -2.62 -1.43 -6.69
C ASP A 118 -2.17 -0.16 -5.95
N PHE A 119 -2.31 -0.15 -4.63
CA PHE A 119 -1.85 0.95 -3.77
C PHE A 119 -0.32 1.15 -3.87
N MET A 120 0.45 0.07 -3.81
CA MET A 120 1.90 0.13 -3.96
C MET A 120 2.33 0.67 -5.34
N LEU A 121 1.65 0.25 -6.42
CA LEU A 121 1.92 0.75 -7.76
C LEU A 121 1.67 2.26 -7.87
N ILE A 122 0.61 2.75 -7.26
CA ILE A 122 0.30 4.19 -7.21
C ILE A 122 1.38 4.94 -6.43
N ARG A 123 1.85 4.39 -5.31
CA ARG A 123 2.98 4.93 -4.54
C ARG A 123 4.24 5.02 -5.40
N SER A 124 4.55 3.98 -6.14
CA SER A 124 5.72 3.95 -7.03
C SER A 124 5.64 5.03 -8.12
N LYS A 125 4.48 5.20 -8.73
CA LYS A 125 4.24 6.24 -9.74
C LYS A 125 4.29 7.67 -9.19
N SER A 126 4.23 7.82 -7.88
CA SER A 126 4.25 9.11 -7.17
C SER A 126 5.56 9.31 -6.40
N ASP A 127 6.59 8.56 -6.73
CA ASP A 127 7.92 8.62 -6.11
C ASP A 127 7.95 8.31 -4.60
N GLN A 128 6.99 7.50 -4.12
CA GLN A 128 6.89 7.07 -2.71
C GLN A 128 7.30 5.62 -2.48
N PHE A 129 7.73 4.92 -3.51
CA PHE A 129 8.16 3.52 -3.43
C PHE A 129 9.22 3.24 -4.50
N ASP A 130 10.16 2.33 -4.21
CA ASP A 130 11.24 1.97 -5.12
C ASP A 130 10.71 1.43 -6.45
N LYS A 131 11.11 2.07 -7.55
CA LYS A 131 10.65 1.70 -8.90
C LYS A 131 11.17 0.36 -9.37
N ASN A 132 12.36 -0.05 -8.91
CA ASN A 132 12.91 -1.36 -9.25
C ASN A 132 12.14 -2.48 -8.56
N LEU A 133 11.78 -2.29 -7.30
CA LEU A 133 10.93 -3.22 -6.55
C LEU A 133 9.53 -3.31 -7.17
N SER A 134 8.94 -2.18 -7.55
CA SER A 134 7.62 -2.20 -8.17
C SER A 134 7.61 -2.92 -9.52
N ARG A 135 8.65 -2.74 -10.34
CA ARG A 135 8.80 -3.49 -11.61
C ARG A 135 8.94 -4.99 -11.37
N LEU A 136 9.70 -5.38 -10.35
CA LEU A 136 9.84 -6.79 -9.99
C LEU A 136 8.50 -7.41 -9.58
N TRP A 137 7.70 -6.68 -8.81
CA TRP A 137 6.35 -7.11 -8.43
C TRP A 137 5.40 -7.18 -9.63
N GLU A 138 5.45 -6.21 -10.54
CA GLU A 138 4.66 -6.26 -11.79
C GLU A 138 5.02 -7.49 -12.63
N GLU A 139 6.32 -7.74 -12.82
CA GLU A 139 6.81 -8.90 -13.55
C GLU A 139 6.35 -10.20 -12.88
N PHE A 140 6.42 -10.29 -11.55
CA PHE A 140 5.95 -11.43 -10.79
C PHE A 140 4.44 -11.67 -10.94
N VAL A 141 3.63 -10.63 -10.80
CA VAL A 141 2.16 -10.72 -10.85
C VAL A 141 1.66 -11.10 -12.25
N THR A 142 2.29 -10.58 -13.30
CA THR A 142 1.88 -10.81 -14.70
C THR A 142 2.46 -12.09 -15.30
N SER A 143 3.37 -12.78 -14.62
CA SER A 143 4.02 -14.01 -15.09
C SER A 143 3.20 -15.27 -14.74
N ASP A 144 3.51 -16.36 -15.45
CA ASP A 144 3.02 -17.70 -15.11
C ASP A 144 3.77 -18.28 -13.89
N ASP A 145 3.29 -19.40 -13.36
CA ASP A 145 3.89 -20.03 -12.16
C ASP A 145 5.34 -20.44 -12.36
N ASN A 146 5.70 -20.93 -13.55
CA ASN A 146 7.08 -21.34 -13.84
C ASN A 146 8.03 -20.15 -13.85
N THR A 147 7.61 -19.04 -14.48
CA THR A 147 8.38 -17.79 -14.54
C THR A 147 8.49 -17.17 -13.13
N ARG A 148 7.43 -17.21 -12.33
CA ARG A 148 7.45 -16.75 -10.93
C ARG A 148 8.50 -17.46 -10.09
N LYS A 149 8.57 -18.78 -10.19
CA LYS A 149 9.59 -19.60 -9.52
C LYS A 149 11.01 -19.22 -9.92
N LYS A 150 11.23 -18.98 -11.23
CA LYS A 150 12.53 -18.52 -11.74
C LYS A 150 12.89 -17.13 -11.24
N LEU A 151 11.95 -16.19 -11.24
CA LEU A 151 12.16 -14.83 -10.76
C LEU A 151 12.58 -14.82 -9.29
N ILE A 152 11.89 -15.59 -8.45
CA ILE A 152 12.21 -15.70 -7.04
C ILE A 152 13.60 -16.29 -6.85
N LYS A 153 13.93 -17.38 -7.58
CA LYS A 153 15.23 -18.04 -7.47
C LYS A 153 16.38 -17.14 -7.92
N ASN A 154 16.20 -16.37 -9.00
CA ASN A 154 17.28 -15.63 -9.63
C ASN A 154 17.46 -14.20 -9.09
N LYS A 155 16.39 -13.54 -8.62
CA LYS A 155 16.40 -12.13 -8.22
C LYS A 155 16.24 -11.90 -6.72
N ILE A 156 15.67 -12.85 -6.00
CA ILE A 156 15.38 -12.72 -4.58
C ILE A 156 16.47 -13.33 -3.68
N TYR A 157 17.26 -14.26 -4.22
CA TYR A 157 18.37 -14.91 -3.50
C TYR A 157 19.76 -14.35 -3.82
N VAL A 158 19.83 -13.24 -4.50
CA VAL A 158 21.12 -12.60 -4.76
C VAL A 158 21.39 -11.51 -3.73
#